data_812e45182f0fa9485911f94003324ccb
#
_entry.id   812e45182f0fa9485911f94003324ccb
#
_cell.length_a   1.000
_cell.length_b   1.000
_cell.length_c   1.000
_cell.angle_alpha   90.00
_cell.angle_beta   90.00
_cell.angle_gamma   90.00
#
_symmetry.space_group_name_H-M   'P 1'
#
loop_
_entity.id
_entity.type
_entity.pdbx_description
1 polymer ?
#
loop_
_entity_poly.entity_id
_entity_poly.type
_entity_poly.pdbx_seq_one_letter_code
_entity_poly.pdbx_strand_id
1 'polypeptide(L)'
;MDSSTIVMMAAAAVMFVIVYYKSPAAASAGLNATGSLILEITPRMIAAFTLAGLFQAVVPQEVIVRWMGHGSGTRGLLIGMTLGGITPGGPMTHFPVIASLFKMGVGVGPLVAYLSAWSLFGLQRVIMWEIPFLGVKVVALRIAVSFFFPLLAGWLCEWLWDKVGV
;
A
#
# COMPACT_ATOMS: atom_id res chain seq x y z
N MET A 1 -22.89 -1.22 -4.96
CA MET A 1 -21.69 -0.80 -5.68
C MET A 1 -21.40 0.62 -5.28
N ASP A 2 -20.16 0.91 -4.93
CA ASP A 2 -19.71 2.21 -4.52
C ASP A 2 -19.69 3.18 -5.73
N SER A 3 -19.99 4.48 -5.50
CA SER A 3 -20.05 5.50 -6.56
C SER A 3 -18.76 5.59 -7.37
N SER A 4 -17.61 5.40 -6.74
CA SER A 4 -16.31 5.40 -7.41
C SER A 4 -16.17 4.24 -8.41
N THR A 5 -16.67 3.06 -8.06
CA THR A 5 -16.69 1.88 -8.94
C THR A 5 -17.55 2.13 -10.18
N ILE A 6 -18.71 2.75 -10.00
CA ILE A 6 -19.60 3.09 -11.12
C ILE A 6 -18.92 4.08 -12.06
N VAL A 7 -18.30 5.12 -11.53
CA VAL A 7 -17.57 6.12 -12.33
C VAL A 7 -16.40 5.47 -13.11
N MET A 8 -15.63 4.60 -12.47
CA MET A 8 -14.53 3.89 -13.15
C MET A 8 -15.04 2.96 -14.25
N MET A 9 -16.12 2.23 -14.02
CA MET A 9 -16.72 1.35 -15.03
C MET A 9 -17.27 2.16 -16.20
N ALA A 10 -17.95 3.29 -15.94
CA ALA A 10 -18.45 4.17 -16.99
C ALA A 10 -17.30 4.77 -17.81
N ALA A 11 -16.22 5.22 -17.16
CA ALA A 11 -15.05 5.74 -17.87
C ALA A 11 -14.39 4.66 -18.74
N ALA A 12 -14.23 3.44 -18.22
CA ALA A 12 -13.69 2.32 -19.00
C ALA A 12 -14.57 1.97 -20.20
N ALA A 13 -15.90 1.94 -20.04
CA ALA A 13 -16.84 1.70 -21.13
C ALA A 13 -16.77 2.79 -22.20
N VAL A 14 -16.73 4.06 -21.80
CA VAL A 14 -16.60 5.20 -22.74
C VAL A 14 -15.29 5.11 -23.52
N MET A 15 -14.17 4.86 -22.83
CA MET A 15 -12.87 4.69 -23.47
C MET A 15 -12.87 3.51 -24.44
N PHE A 16 -13.45 2.39 -24.06
CA PHE A 16 -13.58 1.24 -24.95
C PHE A 16 -14.35 1.58 -26.22
N VAL A 17 -15.48 2.24 -26.10
CA VAL A 17 -16.31 2.67 -27.25
C VAL A 17 -15.54 3.60 -28.17
N ILE A 18 -14.85 4.60 -27.61
CA ILE A 18 -14.03 5.54 -28.40
C ILE A 18 -12.92 4.81 -29.18
N VAL A 19 -12.21 3.89 -28.49
CA VAL A 19 -11.12 3.15 -29.12
C VAL A 19 -11.65 2.18 -30.16
N TYR A 20 -12.77 1.53 -29.90
CA TYR A 20 -13.40 0.61 -30.85
C TYR A 20 -13.79 1.29 -32.17
N TYR A 21 -14.38 2.50 -32.10
CA TYR A 21 -14.71 3.27 -33.31
C TYR A 21 -13.46 3.80 -34.06
N LYS A 22 -12.38 4.06 -33.35
CA LYS A 22 -11.11 4.48 -33.99
C LYS A 22 -10.32 3.32 -34.59
N SER A 23 -10.25 2.21 -33.92
CA SER A 23 -9.49 1.02 -34.32
C SER A 23 -9.98 -0.22 -33.57
N PRO A 24 -10.78 -1.07 -34.18
CA PRO A 24 -11.20 -2.34 -33.57
C PRO A 24 -10.02 -3.23 -33.14
N ALA A 25 -8.92 -3.18 -33.90
CA ALA A 25 -7.69 -3.93 -33.55
C ALA A 25 -7.06 -3.42 -32.24
N ALA A 26 -7.05 -2.10 -32.03
CA ALA A 26 -6.57 -1.52 -30.76
C ALA A 26 -7.49 -1.87 -29.59
N ALA A 27 -8.82 -1.90 -29.81
CA ALA A 27 -9.77 -2.31 -28.79
C ALA A 27 -9.58 -3.76 -28.37
N SER A 28 -9.39 -4.69 -29.31
CA SER A 28 -9.12 -6.09 -29.03
C SER A 28 -7.77 -6.30 -28.32
N ALA A 29 -6.73 -5.56 -28.72
CA ALA A 29 -5.44 -5.58 -28.02
C ALA A 29 -5.57 -5.07 -26.58
N GLY A 30 -6.35 -4.03 -26.35
CA GLY A 30 -6.65 -3.51 -25.01
C GLY A 30 -7.39 -4.51 -24.13
N LEU A 31 -8.38 -5.23 -24.65
CA LEU A 31 -9.07 -6.30 -23.93
C LEU A 31 -8.15 -7.47 -23.60
N ASN A 32 -7.28 -7.88 -24.52
CA ASN A 32 -6.31 -8.92 -24.29
C ASN A 32 -5.30 -8.50 -23.21
N ALA A 33 -4.81 -7.28 -23.26
CA ALA A 33 -3.94 -6.73 -22.21
C ALA A 33 -4.64 -6.71 -20.84
N THR A 34 -5.92 -6.32 -20.79
CA THR A 34 -6.72 -6.36 -19.56
C THR A 34 -6.85 -7.78 -19.03
N GLY A 35 -7.15 -8.76 -19.90
CA GLY A 35 -7.23 -10.17 -19.53
C GLY A 35 -5.93 -10.72 -18.94
N SER A 36 -4.79 -10.41 -19.57
CA SER A 36 -3.47 -10.82 -19.07
C SER A 36 -3.14 -10.19 -17.72
N LEU A 37 -3.45 -8.91 -17.53
CA LEU A 37 -3.27 -8.22 -16.24
C LEU A 37 -4.12 -8.86 -15.13
N ILE A 38 -5.40 -9.17 -15.42
CA ILE A 38 -6.26 -9.84 -14.45
C ILE A 38 -5.68 -11.20 -14.05
N LEU A 39 -5.26 -12.02 -15.02
CA LEU A 39 -4.67 -13.32 -14.75
C LEU A 39 -3.37 -13.23 -13.95
N GLU A 40 -2.55 -12.22 -14.20
CA GLU A 40 -1.31 -12.01 -13.46
C GLU A 40 -1.54 -11.51 -12.02
N ILE A 41 -2.51 -10.61 -11.82
CA ILE A 41 -2.77 -9.96 -10.53
C ILE A 41 -3.62 -10.86 -9.61
N THR A 42 -4.56 -11.61 -10.16
CA THR A 42 -5.53 -12.40 -9.37
C THR A 42 -4.85 -13.37 -8.37
N PRO A 43 -3.85 -14.18 -8.72
CA PRO A 43 -3.19 -15.06 -7.74
C PRO A 43 -2.54 -14.29 -6.61
N ARG A 44 -1.92 -13.14 -6.93
CA ARG A 44 -1.28 -12.26 -5.92
C ARG A 44 -2.32 -11.66 -4.97
N MET A 45 -3.47 -11.24 -5.49
CA MET A 45 -4.57 -10.71 -4.67
C MET A 45 -5.17 -11.78 -3.76
N ILE A 46 -5.42 -12.99 -4.29
CA ILE A 46 -5.92 -14.11 -3.48
C ILE A 46 -4.96 -14.40 -2.33
N ALA A 47 -3.66 -14.53 -2.62
CA ALA A 47 -2.65 -14.75 -1.59
C ALA A 47 -2.61 -13.61 -0.56
N ALA A 48 -2.66 -12.35 -1.00
CA ALA A 48 -2.64 -11.18 -0.13
C ALA A 48 -3.87 -11.13 0.80
N PHE A 49 -5.07 -11.36 0.27
CA PHE A 49 -6.29 -11.39 1.09
C PHE A 49 -6.31 -12.58 2.05
N THR A 50 -5.81 -13.74 1.62
CA THR A 50 -5.69 -14.92 2.48
C THR A 50 -4.73 -14.64 3.64
N LEU A 51 -3.54 -14.09 3.36
CA LEU A 51 -2.57 -13.70 4.39
C LEU A 51 -3.16 -12.67 5.36
N ALA A 52 -3.83 -11.63 4.84
CA ALA A 52 -4.47 -10.62 5.67
C ALA A 52 -5.57 -11.21 6.57
N GLY A 53 -6.39 -12.13 6.04
CA GLY A 53 -7.43 -12.83 6.81
C GLY A 53 -6.84 -13.75 7.88
N LEU A 54 -5.82 -14.55 7.55
CA LEU A 54 -5.12 -15.40 8.49
C LEU A 54 -4.41 -14.59 9.58
N PHE A 55 -3.80 -13.46 9.21
CA PHE A 55 -3.17 -12.55 10.17
C PHE A 55 -4.19 -12.03 11.19
N GLN A 56 -5.37 -11.59 10.72
CA GLN A 56 -6.46 -11.17 11.62
C GLN A 56 -6.93 -12.29 12.55
N ALA A 57 -6.95 -13.53 12.09
CA ALA A 57 -7.41 -14.67 12.87
C ALA A 57 -6.40 -15.14 13.94
N VAL A 58 -5.11 -15.00 13.64
CA VAL A 58 -4.02 -15.54 14.50
C VAL A 58 -3.48 -14.50 15.48
N VAL A 59 -3.40 -13.23 15.08
CA VAL A 59 -2.82 -12.18 15.93
C VAL A 59 -3.89 -11.59 16.83
N PRO A 60 -3.76 -11.70 18.16
CA PRO A 60 -4.70 -11.09 19.08
C PRO A 60 -4.74 -9.56 18.90
N GLN A 61 -5.95 -9.02 18.80
CA GLN A 61 -6.17 -7.59 18.62
C GLN A 61 -5.52 -6.76 19.75
N GLU A 62 -5.53 -7.28 20.97
CA GLU A 62 -4.96 -6.64 22.14
C GLU A 62 -3.44 -6.40 22.01
N VAL A 63 -2.74 -7.32 21.37
CA VAL A 63 -1.29 -7.18 21.11
C VAL A 63 -1.05 -6.04 20.13
N ILE A 64 -1.82 -5.98 19.04
CA ILE A 64 -1.70 -4.94 18.03
C ILE A 64 -2.03 -3.56 18.60
N VAL A 65 -3.16 -3.44 19.29
CA VAL A 65 -3.60 -2.18 19.92
C VAL A 65 -2.60 -1.71 20.97
N ARG A 66 -2.04 -2.63 21.75
CA ARG A 66 -1.03 -2.30 22.79
C ARG A 66 0.25 -1.70 22.19
N TRP A 67 0.65 -2.14 20.99
CA TRP A 67 1.93 -1.76 20.39
C TRP A 67 1.82 -0.68 19.32
N MET A 68 0.72 -0.65 18.59
CA MET A 68 0.48 0.21 17.42
C MET A 68 -0.90 0.89 17.44
N GLY A 69 -1.64 0.79 18.54
CA GLY A 69 -2.94 1.41 18.69
C GLY A 69 -2.87 2.93 18.73
N HIS A 70 -4.04 3.56 18.73
CA HIS A 70 -4.15 5.01 18.87
C HIS A 70 -3.48 5.47 20.18
N GLY A 71 -2.65 6.51 20.10
CA GLY A 71 -1.86 6.97 21.26
C GLY A 71 -0.60 6.16 21.56
N SER A 72 -0.18 5.20 20.71
CA SER A 72 1.08 4.46 20.87
C SER A 72 2.34 5.34 20.72
N GLY A 73 2.16 6.58 20.27
CA GLY A 73 3.21 7.58 20.14
C GLY A 73 4.35 7.15 19.22
N THR A 74 5.57 7.57 19.54
CA THR A 74 6.77 7.27 18.75
C THR A 74 7.06 5.78 18.59
N ARG A 75 6.65 4.97 19.57
CA ARG A 75 6.83 3.51 19.52
C ARG A 75 6.02 2.88 18.39
N GLY A 76 4.73 3.22 18.28
CA GLY A 76 3.88 2.73 17.20
C GLY A 76 4.38 3.19 15.84
N LEU A 77 4.84 4.44 15.73
CA LEU A 77 5.43 4.98 14.51
C LEU A 77 6.68 4.21 14.07
N LEU A 78 7.58 3.90 15.00
CA LEU A 78 8.80 3.12 14.71
C LEU A 78 8.49 1.69 14.28
N ILE A 79 7.52 1.05 14.93
CA ILE A 79 7.08 -0.29 14.56
C ILE A 79 6.45 -0.26 13.16
N GLY A 80 5.55 0.68 12.90
CA GLY A 80 4.93 0.87 11.59
C GLY A 80 5.98 1.09 10.49
N MET A 81 6.90 2.03 10.71
CA MET A 81 8.00 2.32 9.79
C MET A 81 8.87 1.09 9.50
N THR A 82 9.26 0.33 10.54
CA THR A 82 10.10 -0.87 10.38
C THR A 82 9.36 -1.93 9.58
N LEU A 83 8.11 -2.24 9.94
CA LEU A 83 7.29 -3.21 9.24
C LEU A 83 7.07 -2.81 7.78
N GLY A 84 6.77 -1.54 7.50
CA GLY A 84 6.59 -1.05 6.14
C GLY A 84 7.86 -1.18 5.30
N GLY A 85 9.02 -0.87 5.88
CA GLY A 85 10.31 -0.99 5.19
C GLY A 85 10.70 -2.42 4.83
N ILE A 86 10.42 -3.38 5.70
CA ILE A 86 10.83 -4.79 5.49
C ILE A 86 9.79 -5.65 4.79
N THR A 87 8.49 -5.27 4.81
CA THR A 87 7.45 -6.07 4.17
C THR A 87 7.61 -6.08 2.66
N PRO A 88 7.79 -7.24 2.03
CA PRO A 88 7.92 -7.33 0.58
C PRO A 88 6.55 -7.24 -0.10
N GLY A 89 6.53 -6.75 -1.32
CA GLY A 89 5.34 -6.75 -2.16
C GLY A 89 5.03 -5.40 -2.79
N GLY A 90 4.05 -5.42 -3.68
CA GLY A 90 3.51 -4.23 -4.35
C GLY A 90 2.25 -3.70 -3.66
N PRO A 91 1.61 -2.66 -4.25
CA PRO A 91 0.39 -2.07 -3.70
C PRO A 91 -0.72 -3.09 -3.42
N MET A 92 -0.86 -4.09 -4.29
CA MET A 92 -1.88 -5.15 -4.17
C MET A 92 -1.71 -6.02 -2.93
N THR A 93 -0.51 -6.07 -2.35
CA THR A 93 -0.24 -6.79 -1.10
C THR A 93 -0.40 -5.88 0.11
N HIS A 94 0.12 -4.65 0.04
CA HIS A 94 0.15 -3.72 1.17
C HIS A 94 -1.23 -3.18 1.55
N PHE A 95 -2.07 -2.82 0.58
CA PHE A 95 -3.38 -2.25 0.90
C PHE A 95 -4.32 -3.21 1.65
N PRO A 96 -4.42 -4.51 1.32
CA PRO A 96 -5.15 -5.47 2.14
C PRO A 96 -4.61 -5.60 3.57
N VAL A 97 -3.27 -5.61 3.72
CA VAL A 97 -2.62 -5.68 5.05
C VAL A 97 -2.95 -4.42 5.86
N ILE A 98 -2.83 -3.23 5.26
CA ILE A 98 -3.16 -1.96 5.92
C ILE A 98 -4.63 -1.92 6.34
N ALA A 99 -5.53 -2.32 5.45
CA ALA A 99 -6.97 -2.38 5.76
C ALA A 99 -7.26 -3.35 6.91
N SER A 100 -6.55 -4.47 6.96
CA SER A 100 -6.60 -5.43 8.06
C SER A 100 -6.15 -4.80 9.38
N LEU A 101 -4.95 -4.21 9.40
CA LEU A 101 -4.38 -3.56 10.57
C LEU A 101 -5.28 -2.43 11.10
N PHE A 102 -5.85 -1.63 10.19
CA PHE A 102 -6.79 -0.57 10.56
C PHE A 102 -8.04 -1.13 11.26
N LYS A 103 -8.63 -2.19 10.70
CA LYS A 103 -9.79 -2.88 11.31
C LYS A 103 -9.46 -3.49 12.67
N MET A 104 -8.21 -3.89 12.89
CA MET A 104 -7.73 -4.41 14.17
C MET A 104 -7.43 -3.33 15.21
N GLY A 105 -7.59 -2.04 14.87
CA GLY A 105 -7.42 -0.92 15.78
C GLY A 105 -6.01 -0.31 15.83
N VAL A 106 -5.21 -0.54 14.78
CA VAL A 106 -3.94 0.19 14.62
C VAL A 106 -4.22 1.67 14.43
N GLY A 107 -3.48 2.52 15.13
CA GLY A 107 -3.58 3.96 15.02
C GLY A 107 -3.22 4.48 13.62
N VAL A 108 -3.81 5.60 13.22
CA VAL A 108 -3.59 6.19 11.89
C VAL A 108 -2.12 6.58 11.70
N GLY A 109 -1.47 7.11 12.73
CA GLY A 109 -0.04 7.45 12.68
C GLY A 109 0.86 6.28 12.32
N PRO A 110 0.83 5.16 13.06
CA PRO A 110 1.57 3.94 12.71
C PRO A 110 1.28 3.39 11.31
N LEU A 111 0.01 3.46 10.85
CA LEU A 111 -0.36 3.04 9.48
C LEU A 111 0.27 3.93 8.42
N VAL A 112 0.25 5.25 8.63
CA VAL A 112 0.87 6.20 7.70
C VAL A 112 2.39 6.05 7.72
N ALA A 113 3.00 5.83 8.88
CA ALA A 113 4.43 5.53 8.97
C ALA A 113 4.81 4.25 8.21
N TYR A 114 3.99 3.18 8.34
CA TYR A 114 4.15 1.94 7.56
C TYR A 114 4.08 2.20 6.05
N LEU A 115 3.02 2.86 5.59
CA LEU A 115 2.79 3.12 4.16
C LEU A 115 3.88 3.99 3.55
N SER A 116 4.30 5.03 4.28
CA SER A 116 5.36 5.94 3.87
C SER A 116 6.71 5.25 3.80
N ALA A 117 7.05 4.41 4.78
CA ALA A 117 8.30 3.64 4.79
C ALA A 117 8.36 2.64 3.64
N TRP A 118 7.29 1.88 3.41
CA TRP A 118 7.19 1.00 2.26
C TRP A 118 7.38 1.77 0.95
N SER A 119 6.70 2.90 0.81
CA SER A 119 6.76 3.74 -0.39
C SER A 119 8.14 4.38 -0.61
N LEU A 120 8.84 4.78 0.44
CA LEU A 120 10.13 5.47 0.34
C LEU A 120 11.32 4.51 0.26
N PHE A 121 11.37 3.48 1.08
CA PHE A 121 12.53 2.59 1.17
C PHE A 121 12.19 1.11 1.42
N GLY A 122 11.08 0.63 0.83
CA GLY A 122 10.77 -0.79 0.86
C GLY A 122 11.95 -1.65 0.41
N LEU A 123 12.42 -2.54 1.30
CA LEU A 123 13.66 -3.30 1.14
C LEU A 123 13.72 -4.08 -0.18
N GLN A 124 12.62 -4.70 -0.58
CA GLN A 124 12.54 -5.44 -1.84
C GLN A 124 12.84 -4.54 -3.04
N ARG A 125 12.23 -3.33 -3.09
CA ARG A 125 12.44 -2.39 -4.18
C ARG A 125 13.87 -1.87 -4.20
N VAL A 126 14.42 -1.55 -3.03
CA VAL A 126 15.79 -1.07 -2.87
C VAL A 126 16.78 -2.09 -3.44
N ILE A 127 16.66 -3.37 -3.03
CA ILE A 127 17.59 -4.42 -3.44
C ILE A 127 17.40 -4.81 -4.90
N MET A 128 16.16 -4.98 -5.36
CA MET A 128 15.89 -5.54 -6.71
C MET A 128 16.00 -4.50 -7.82
N TRP A 129 15.73 -3.21 -7.51
CA TRP A 129 15.65 -2.18 -8.55
C TRP A 129 16.59 -1.03 -8.33
N GLU A 130 16.60 -0.42 -7.15
CA GLU A 130 17.35 0.82 -6.96
C GLU A 130 18.86 0.61 -6.96
N ILE A 131 19.35 -0.37 -6.21
CA ILE A 131 20.80 -0.66 -6.15
C ILE A 131 21.37 -1.04 -7.53
N PRO A 132 20.74 -1.95 -8.31
CA PRO A 132 21.24 -2.31 -9.65
C PRO A 132 21.27 -1.16 -10.64
N PHE A 133 20.30 -0.24 -10.59
CA PHE A 133 20.20 0.85 -11.55
C PHE A 133 20.92 2.14 -11.13
N LEU A 134 20.92 2.47 -9.85
CA LEU A 134 21.45 3.75 -9.33
C LEU A 134 22.77 3.59 -8.57
N GLY A 135 23.10 2.38 -8.19
CA GLY A 135 24.28 2.10 -7.36
C GLY A 135 24.07 2.40 -5.88
N VAL A 136 24.85 1.70 -5.05
CA VAL A 136 24.73 1.71 -3.58
C VAL A 136 24.88 3.12 -2.99
N LYS A 137 25.80 3.95 -3.52
CA LYS A 137 26.08 5.30 -2.98
C LYS A 137 24.87 6.22 -3.07
N VAL A 138 24.23 6.26 -4.23
CA VAL A 138 23.03 7.12 -4.46
C VAL A 138 21.87 6.65 -3.61
N VAL A 139 21.65 5.33 -3.57
CA VAL A 139 20.56 4.73 -2.80
C VAL A 139 20.75 4.95 -1.31
N ALA A 140 21.95 4.77 -0.78
CA ALA A 140 22.26 5.01 0.63
C ALA A 140 22.02 6.48 1.02
N LEU A 141 22.46 7.42 0.19
CA LEU A 141 22.23 8.86 0.43
C LEU A 141 20.72 9.19 0.42
N ARG A 142 19.98 8.65 -0.57
CA ARG A 142 18.53 8.83 -0.67
C ARG A 142 17.80 8.28 0.57
N ILE A 143 18.16 7.08 1.01
CA ILE A 143 17.56 6.47 2.20
C ILE A 143 17.88 7.31 3.44
N ALA A 144 19.15 7.74 3.61
CA ALA A 144 19.55 8.55 4.75
C ALA A 144 18.76 9.85 4.85
N VAL A 145 18.56 10.55 3.73
CA VAL A 145 17.74 11.77 3.67
C VAL A 145 16.26 11.49 3.92
N SER A 146 15.75 10.37 3.40
CA SER A 146 14.32 10.04 3.49
C SER A 146 13.93 9.35 4.80
N PHE A 147 14.88 8.94 5.63
CA PHE A 147 14.66 8.07 6.78
C PHE A 147 13.67 8.62 7.80
N PHE A 148 13.66 9.92 8.01
CA PHE A 148 12.81 10.57 9.00
C PHE A 148 11.40 10.89 8.48
N PHE A 149 11.18 10.89 7.16
CA PHE A 149 9.89 11.27 6.59
C PHE A 149 8.71 10.38 7.02
N PRO A 150 8.82 9.05 7.10
CA PRO A 150 7.74 8.20 7.59
C PRO A 150 7.31 8.53 9.01
N LEU A 151 8.26 8.85 9.89
CA LEU A 151 7.96 9.23 11.28
C LEU A 151 7.25 10.57 11.35
N LEU A 152 7.72 11.55 10.58
CA LEU A 152 7.10 12.87 10.49
C LEU A 152 5.69 12.78 9.91
N ALA A 153 5.52 12.03 8.82
CA ALA A 153 4.22 11.84 8.18
C ALA A 153 3.22 11.14 9.12
N GLY A 154 3.65 10.08 9.80
CA GLY A 154 2.83 9.37 10.76
C GLY A 154 2.44 10.25 11.96
N TRP A 155 3.39 10.98 12.52
CA TRP A 155 3.14 11.90 13.65
C TRP A 155 2.18 13.03 13.27
N LEU A 156 2.40 13.67 12.12
CA LEU A 156 1.50 14.72 11.62
C LEU A 156 0.11 14.20 11.35
N CYS A 157 0.00 13.00 10.78
CA CYS A 157 -1.29 12.41 10.48
C CYS A 157 -2.07 12.06 11.75
N GLU A 158 -1.42 11.52 12.78
CA GLU A 158 -2.05 11.24 14.07
C GLU A 158 -2.51 12.53 14.74
N TRP A 159 -1.67 13.56 14.75
CA TRP A 159 -2.02 14.86 15.31
C TRP A 159 -3.20 15.55 14.59
N LEU A 160 -3.25 15.43 13.25
CA LEU A 160 -4.39 15.94 12.47
C LEU A 160 -5.66 15.13 12.74
N TRP A 161 -5.54 13.81 12.84
CA TRP A 161 -6.65 12.92 13.14
C TRP A 161 -7.32 13.26 14.48
N ASP A 162 -6.52 13.51 15.51
CA ASP A 162 -7.01 13.91 16.82
C ASP A 162 -7.75 15.26 16.81
N LYS A 163 -7.36 16.16 15.89
CA LYS A 163 -7.99 17.48 15.77
C LYS A 163 -9.27 17.48 14.93
N VAL A 164 -9.33 16.62 13.92
CA VAL A 164 -10.50 16.54 13.02
C VAL A 164 -11.67 15.81 13.69
N GLY A 165 -11.42 15.04 14.75
CA GLY A 165 -12.48 14.42 15.56
C GLY A 165 -13.28 13.35 14.82
N VAL A 166 -12.64 12.59 13.91
CA VAL A 166 -13.27 11.49 13.15
C VAL A 166 -13.08 10.19 13.89
#